data_f78cae147d05c99ee5ec034325059458
#
_entry.id   f78cae147d05c99ee5ec034325059458
#
_cell.length_a   1.000
_cell.length_b   1.000
_cell.length_c   1.000
_cell.angle_alpha   90.00
_cell.angle_beta   90.00
_cell.angle_gamma   90.00
#
_symmetry.space_group_name_H-M   'P 1'
#
loop_
_entity.id
_entity.type
_entity.pdbx_description
1 polymer ?
#
loop_
_entity_poly.entity_id
_entity_poly.type
_entity_poly.pdbx_seq_one_letter_code
_entity_poly.pdbx_strand_id
1 'polypeptide(L)'
;FLVNSLTSHKIYGEQSARYILECILHRQIGKLTVVPQRFFCGENTETHGIRLDVYLDEENGEIFDIEPDQNDGKEEIVSLPRRVRFYHAKIDAGNLTAGDTYGSLRNVIVIFITTYDPFGLNRMVYTIKNGCIEVPELEYEDGAQTIFLYTRGREGNPPEELKQLLHYME
;
A
#
# COMPACT_ATOMS: atom_id res chain seq x y z
N PHE A 1 -9.69 2.81 -10.20
CA PHE A 1 -10.21 4.00 -10.90
C PHE A 1 -10.75 5.05 -9.92
N LEU A 2 -11.61 4.67 -8.97
CA LEU A 2 -12.21 5.59 -8.00
C LEU A 2 -11.17 6.25 -7.08
N VAL A 3 -10.25 5.47 -6.52
CA VAL A 3 -9.20 5.97 -5.62
C VAL A 3 -8.35 7.02 -6.32
N ASN A 4 -7.86 6.72 -7.53
CA ASN A 4 -7.10 7.68 -8.32
C ASN A 4 -7.90 8.95 -8.64
N SER A 5 -9.17 8.82 -8.96
CA SER A 5 -10.05 9.96 -9.23
C SER A 5 -10.24 10.85 -8.00
N LEU A 6 -10.47 10.25 -6.83
CA LEU A 6 -10.68 10.98 -5.58
C LEU A 6 -9.41 11.66 -5.08
N THR A 7 -8.26 10.99 -5.17
CA THR A 7 -6.99 11.51 -4.67
C THR A 7 -6.33 12.52 -5.62
N SER A 8 -6.63 12.43 -6.91
CA SER A 8 -6.11 13.38 -7.93
C SER A 8 -6.86 14.71 -7.98
N HIS A 9 -7.93 14.87 -7.22
CA HIS A 9 -8.69 16.11 -7.23
C HIS A 9 -7.89 17.26 -6.57
N LYS A 10 -7.72 18.37 -7.29
CA LYS A 10 -6.87 19.50 -6.87
C LYS A 10 -7.19 20.09 -5.48
N ILE A 11 -8.46 20.05 -5.07
CA ILE A 11 -8.93 20.71 -3.84
C ILE A 11 -9.13 19.70 -2.71
N TYR A 12 -9.60 18.49 -3.02
CA TYR A 12 -9.99 17.50 -2.01
C TYR A 12 -9.10 16.26 -1.99
N GLY A 13 -8.06 16.21 -2.84
CA GLY A 13 -7.22 15.01 -2.99
C GLY A 13 -6.55 14.57 -1.67
N GLU A 14 -6.00 15.51 -0.91
CA GLU A 14 -5.40 15.21 0.40
C GLU A 14 -6.44 14.75 1.42
N GLN A 15 -7.58 15.41 1.49
CA GLN A 15 -8.65 15.05 2.44
C GLN A 15 -9.22 13.66 2.14
N SER A 16 -9.45 13.35 0.86
CA SER A 16 -9.93 12.04 0.42
C SER A 16 -8.91 10.95 0.72
N ALA A 17 -7.63 11.20 0.41
CA ALA A 17 -6.55 10.26 0.69
C ALA A 17 -6.42 9.98 2.19
N ARG A 18 -6.47 11.04 3.02
CA ARG A 18 -6.44 10.93 4.48
C ARG A 18 -7.60 10.09 5.00
N TYR A 19 -8.83 10.40 4.58
CA TYR A 19 -10.01 9.64 5.00
C TYR A 19 -9.89 8.15 4.64
N ILE A 20 -9.44 7.83 3.42
CA ILE A 20 -9.22 6.45 2.99
C ILE A 20 -8.21 5.75 3.90
N LEU A 21 -7.04 6.39 4.15
CA LEU A 21 -6.02 5.83 5.04
C LEU A 21 -6.52 5.66 6.47
N GLU A 22 -7.26 6.62 7.02
CA GLU A 22 -7.82 6.56 8.37
C GLU A 22 -8.83 5.41 8.50
N CYS A 23 -9.66 5.17 7.48
CA CYS A 23 -10.54 4.00 7.44
C CYS A 23 -9.77 2.66 7.39
N ILE A 24 -8.65 2.61 6.66
CA ILE A 24 -7.84 1.39 6.51
C ILE A 24 -7.02 1.10 7.76
N LEU A 25 -6.39 2.13 8.33
CA LEU A 25 -5.40 1.99 9.39
C LEU A 25 -5.97 2.19 10.80
N HIS A 26 -7.22 2.65 10.90
CA HIS A 26 -7.95 2.92 12.16
C HIS A 26 -7.19 3.85 13.13
N ARG A 27 -6.50 4.84 12.57
CA ARG A 27 -5.78 5.89 13.31
C ARG A 27 -5.82 7.19 12.56
N GLN A 28 -5.56 8.27 13.26
CA GLN A 28 -5.41 9.59 12.63
C GLN A 28 -4.15 9.61 11.77
N ILE A 29 -4.27 10.27 10.63
CA ILE A 29 -3.18 10.49 9.68
C ILE A 29 -2.84 11.99 9.65
N GLY A 30 -1.56 12.29 9.71
CA GLY A 30 -1.06 13.66 9.65
C GLY A 30 -1.26 14.31 8.28
N LYS A 31 -0.55 15.39 8.06
CA LYS A 31 -0.58 16.09 6.77
C LYS A 31 0.07 15.25 5.68
N LEU A 32 -0.61 15.09 4.57
CA LEU A 32 -0.18 14.29 3.43
C LEU A 32 0.25 15.15 2.24
N THR A 33 1.33 14.75 1.59
CA THR A 33 1.62 15.16 0.22
C THR A 33 1.20 14.04 -0.72
N VAL A 34 0.24 14.33 -1.60
CA VAL A 34 -0.30 13.37 -2.57
C VAL A 34 0.43 13.52 -3.89
N VAL A 35 1.06 12.45 -4.36
CA VAL A 35 1.74 12.41 -5.67
C VAL A 35 1.08 11.33 -6.53
N PRO A 36 0.09 11.70 -7.36
CA PRO A 36 -0.51 10.76 -8.29
C PRO A 36 0.52 10.29 -9.32
N GLN A 37 0.54 8.99 -9.59
CA GLN A 37 1.40 8.37 -10.61
C GLN A 37 2.89 8.70 -10.42
N ARG A 38 3.43 8.50 -9.22
CA ARG A 38 4.85 8.66 -8.96
C ARG A 38 5.67 7.59 -9.69
N PHE A 39 6.71 8.03 -10.39
CA PHE A 39 7.64 7.12 -11.08
C PHE A 39 8.91 6.95 -10.26
N PHE A 40 9.33 5.71 -10.09
CA PHE A 40 10.68 5.35 -9.69
C PHE A 40 11.37 4.69 -10.88
N CYS A 41 12.33 5.39 -11.46
CA CYS A 41 13.05 4.90 -12.63
C CYS A 41 13.89 3.66 -12.31
N GLY A 42 14.17 2.86 -13.33
CA GLY A 42 15.24 1.88 -13.26
C GLY A 42 16.60 2.60 -13.18
N GLU A 43 17.62 1.91 -12.71
CA GLU A 43 18.99 2.45 -12.62
C GLU A 43 19.60 2.71 -14.01
N ASN A 44 19.11 1.99 -15.01
CA ASN A 44 19.47 2.13 -16.43
C ASN A 44 18.29 1.69 -17.30
N THR A 45 18.45 1.74 -18.63
CA THR A 45 17.42 1.36 -19.61
C THR A 45 17.02 -0.12 -19.57
N GLU A 46 17.79 -0.97 -18.90
CA GLU A 46 17.57 -2.42 -18.82
C GLU A 46 16.90 -2.83 -17.50
N THR A 47 16.81 -1.92 -16.51
CA THR A 47 16.21 -2.23 -15.21
C THR A 47 14.77 -1.74 -15.12
N HIS A 48 13.90 -2.55 -14.48
CA HIS A 48 12.51 -2.20 -14.27
C HIS A 48 12.37 -0.99 -13.35
N GLY A 49 11.69 0.05 -13.87
CA GLY A 49 11.07 1.07 -13.04
C GLY A 49 9.69 0.64 -12.56
N ILE A 50 9.09 1.39 -11.64
CA ILE A 50 7.69 1.27 -11.26
C ILE A 50 6.97 2.60 -11.40
N ARG A 51 5.67 2.52 -11.65
CA ARG A 51 4.76 3.65 -11.54
C ARG A 51 3.76 3.32 -10.45
N LEU A 52 3.79 4.07 -9.37
CA LEU A 52 2.84 3.95 -8.27
C LEU A 52 1.58 4.75 -8.61
N ASP A 53 0.41 4.18 -8.36
CA ASP A 53 -0.85 4.82 -8.69
C ASP A 53 -1.14 6.00 -7.77
N VAL A 54 -1.00 5.84 -6.47
CA VAL A 54 -1.15 6.92 -5.50
C VAL A 54 -0.08 6.82 -4.42
N TYR A 55 0.96 7.61 -4.56
CA TYR A 55 2.01 7.75 -3.55
C TYR A 55 1.66 8.88 -2.58
N LEU A 56 1.69 8.59 -1.30
CA LEU A 56 1.32 9.51 -0.23
C LEU A 56 2.50 9.62 0.75
N ASP A 57 2.93 10.83 1.01
CA ASP A 57 4.02 11.15 1.93
C ASP A 57 3.45 11.90 3.14
N GLU A 58 3.44 11.26 4.30
CA GLU A 58 3.08 11.90 5.55
C GLU A 58 4.27 12.71 6.07
N GLU A 59 4.06 13.99 6.34
CA GLU A 59 5.12 14.90 6.79
C GLU A 59 5.76 14.37 8.10
N ASN A 60 7.03 13.98 8.04
CA ASN A 60 7.81 13.35 9.12
C ASN A 60 7.26 12.00 9.63
N GLY A 61 6.41 11.34 8.88
CA GLY A 61 5.78 10.09 9.24
C GLY A 61 6.08 8.96 8.24
N GLU A 62 5.06 8.25 7.87
CA GLU A 62 5.12 7.07 7.01
C GLU A 62 4.95 7.41 5.53
N ILE A 63 5.29 6.49 4.68
CA ILE A 63 5.02 6.51 3.25
C ILE A 63 3.93 5.50 2.95
N PHE A 64 2.93 5.91 2.20
CA PHE A 64 1.86 5.03 1.75
C PHE A 64 1.83 4.96 0.23
N ASP A 65 1.53 3.78 -0.28
CA ASP A 65 1.27 3.55 -1.69
C ASP A 65 -0.05 2.80 -1.82
N ILE A 66 -1.00 3.36 -2.56
CA ILE A 66 -2.33 2.77 -2.77
C ILE A 66 -2.46 2.36 -4.23
N GLU A 67 -2.61 1.04 -4.44
CA GLU A 67 -2.66 0.39 -5.74
C GLU A 67 -4.03 -0.29 -5.96
N PRO A 68 -4.95 0.33 -6.69
CA PRO A 68 -6.15 -0.36 -7.19
C PRO A 68 -5.75 -1.40 -8.23
N ASP A 69 -6.11 -2.66 -8.02
CA ASP A 69 -5.75 -3.76 -8.91
C ASP A 69 -6.99 -4.60 -9.29
N GLN A 70 -7.23 -4.71 -10.59
CA GLN A 70 -8.32 -5.49 -11.17
C GLN A 70 -7.81 -6.64 -12.06
N ASN A 71 -6.50 -6.89 -12.06
CA ASN A 71 -5.89 -7.90 -12.90
C ASN A 71 -5.94 -9.27 -12.22
N ASP A 72 -7.00 -10.03 -12.52
CA ASP A 72 -7.30 -11.34 -11.95
C ASP A 72 -6.65 -12.52 -12.70
N GLY A 73 -5.71 -12.26 -13.60
CA GLY A 73 -4.95 -13.29 -14.30
C GLY A 73 -4.17 -14.19 -13.32
N LYS A 74 -4.15 -15.50 -13.57
CA LYS A 74 -3.48 -16.45 -12.65
C LYS A 74 -2.00 -16.12 -12.42
N GLU A 75 -1.30 -15.72 -13.46
CA GLU A 75 0.13 -15.37 -13.36
C GLU A 75 0.33 -14.11 -12.54
N GLU A 76 -0.53 -13.12 -12.69
CA GLU A 76 -0.52 -11.87 -11.95
C GLU A 76 -0.81 -12.11 -10.47
N ILE A 77 -1.83 -12.91 -10.13
CA ILE A 77 -2.15 -13.25 -8.74
C ILE A 77 -0.97 -13.99 -8.09
N VAL A 78 -0.41 -15.00 -8.77
CA VAL A 78 0.74 -15.77 -8.24
C VAL A 78 1.98 -14.89 -8.08
N SER A 79 2.19 -13.92 -8.96
CA SER A 79 3.33 -13.00 -8.90
C SER A 79 3.14 -11.82 -7.96
N LEU A 80 1.91 -11.55 -7.52
CA LEU A 80 1.55 -10.38 -6.70
C LEU A 80 2.45 -10.19 -5.47
N PRO A 81 2.78 -11.20 -4.65
CA PRO A 81 3.68 -11.00 -3.51
C PRO A 81 5.10 -10.56 -3.92
N ARG A 82 5.57 -11.00 -5.10
CA ARG A 82 6.88 -10.57 -5.63
C ARG A 82 6.83 -9.15 -6.16
N ARG A 83 5.72 -8.77 -6.80
CA ARG A 83 5.48 -7.39 -7.25
C ARG A 83 5.47 -6.43 -6.07
N VAL A 84 4.75 -6.75 -5.02
CA VAL A 84 4.69 -5.97 -3.78
C VAL A 84 6.08 -5.81 -3.15
N ARG A 85 6.85 -6.91 -3.03
CA ARG A 85 8.22 -6.84 -2.53
C ARG A 85 9.09 -5.89 -3.35
N PHE A 86 8.92 -5.88 -4.68
CA PHE A 86 9.65 -4.98 -5.56
C PHE A 86 9.23 -3.52 -5.37
N TYR A 87 7.96 -3.25 -5.08
CA TYR A 87 7.45 -1.92 -4.76
C TYR A 87 8.10 -1.38 -3.49
N HIS A 88 8.10 -2.14 -2.40
CA HIS A 88 8.81 -1.77 -1.18
C HIS A 88 10.28 -1.43 -1.45
N ALA A 89 11.00 -2.29 -2.16
CA ALA A 89 12.42 -2.08 -2.47
C ALA A 89 12.65 -0.80 -3.29
N LYS A 90 11.77 -0.48 -4.23
CA LYS A 90 11.87 0.73 -5.05
C LYS A 90 11.53 2.01 -4.27
N ILE A 91 10.55 1.95 -3.39
CA ILE A 91 10.20 3.06 -2.50
C ILE A 91 11.37 3.34 -1.57
N ASP A 92 11.93 2.34 -0.92
CA ASP A 92 13.07 2.48 -0.01
C ASP A 92 14.30 3.02 -0.74
N ALA A 93 14.68 2.42 -1.86
CA ALA A 93 15.80 2.88 -2.67
C ALA A 93 15.63 4.32 -3.20
N GLY A 94 14.39 4.73 -3.45
CA GLY A 94 14.07 6.08 -3.92
C GLY A 94 13.99 7.14 -2.81
N ASN A 95 14.01 6.71 -1.54
CA ASN A 95 13.91 7.62 -0.38
C ASN A 95 15.14 7.58 0.55
N LEU A 96 16.13 6.74 0.26
CA LEU A 96 17.41 6.72 0.94
C LEU A 96 18.47 7.34 0.04
N THR A 97 19.10 8.41 0.48
CA THR A 97 20.12 9.12 -0.29
C THR A 97 21.54 8.74 0.13
N ALA A 98 22.49 8.99 -0.74
CA ALA A 98 23.89 8.68 -0.43
C ALA A 98 24.37 9.47 0.80
N GLY A 99 24.85 8.74 1.81
CA GLY A 99 25.28 9.31 3.09
C GLY A 99 24.26 9.16 4.22
N ASP A 100 23.02 8.80 3.91
CA ASP A 100 22.02 8.47 4.94
C ASP A 100 22.35 7.15 5.62
N THR A 101 21.90 7.00 6.87
CA THR A 101 21.96 5.73 7.59
C THR A 101 20.68 4.93 7.33
N TYR A 102 20.75 3.61 7.46
CA TYR A 102 19.53 2.76 7.36
C TYR A 102 18.46 3.10 8.41
N GLY A 103 18.85 3.72 9.54
CA GLY A 103 17.91 4.21 10.55
C GLY A 103 17.06 5.39 10.09
N SER A 104 17.38 6.03 8.96
CA SER A 104 16.56 7.08 8.35
C SER A 104 15.52 6.55 7.35
N LEU A 105 15.50 5.24 7.07
CA LEU A 105 14.39 4.63 6.32
C LEU A 105 13.08 4.81 7.09
N ARG A 106 12.09 5.25 6.36
CA ARG A 106 10.74 5.50 6.90
C ARG A 106 9.92 4.22 6.81
N ASN A 107 8.91 4.10 7.66
CA ASN A 107 7.94 3.04 7.49
C ASN A 107 7.21 3.17 6.15
N VAL A 108 7.01 2.06 5.46
CA VAL A 108 6.34 1.99 4.16
C VAL A 108 5.17 1.02 4.25
N ILE A 109 3.98 1.53 3.94
CA ILE A 109 2.76 0.72 3.88
C ILE A 109 2.25 0.69 2.43
N VAL A 110 2.32 -0.47 1.80
CA VAL A 110 1.78 -0.70 0.44
C VAL A 110 0.40 -1.32 0.56
N ILE A 111 -0.60 -0.69 -0.04
CA ILE A 111 -2.01 -1.06 0.07
C ILE A 111 -2.53 -1.43 -1.31
N PHE A 112 -2.87 -2.71 -1.52
CA PHE A 112 -3.55 -3.18 -2.72
C PHE A 112 -5.05 -3.27 -2.48
N ILE A 113 -5.84 -2.62 -3.34
CA ILE A 113 -7.30 -2.73 -3.33
C ILE A 113 -7.71 -3.56 -4.54
N THR A 114 -8.16 -4.80 -4.29
CA THR A 114 -8.42 -5.78 -5.33
C THR A 114 -9.91 -6.06 -5.50
N THR A 115 -10.35 -6.31 -6.75
CA THR A 115 -11.69 -6.82 -7.06
C THR A 115 -11.73 -8.35 -7.14
N TYR A 116 -10.60 -9.00 -6.94
CA TYR A 116 -10.42 -10.46 -6.88
C TYR A 116 -9.81 -10.87 -5.53
N ASP A 117 -9.99 -12.12 -5.14
CA ASP A 117 -9.39 -12.65 -3.91
C ASP A 117 -7.91 -13.02 -4.14
N PRO A 118 -6.96 -12.30 -3.55
CA PRO A 118 -5.54 -12.52 -3.83
C PRO A 118 -5.00 -13.83 -3.27
N PHE A 119 -5.68 -14.44 -2.26
CA PHE A 119 -5.19 -15.62 -1.55
C PHE A 119 -6.22 -16.75 -1.43
N GLY A 120 -7.42 -16.60 -1.98
CA GLY A 120 -8.44 -17.64 -2.00
C GLY A 120 -9.11 -17.94 -0.65
N LEU A 121 -9.01 -17.03 0.34
CA LEU A 121 -9.59 -17.20 1.68
C LEU A 121 -10.80 -16.30 1.94
N ASN A 122 -11.25 -15.59 0.92
CA ASN A 122 -12.42 -14.70 0.95
C ASN A 122 -12.42 -13.64 2.05
N ARG A 123 -11.24 -13.23 2.54
CA ARG A 123 -11.14 -12.22 3.60
C ARG A 123 -11.17 -10.81 3.03
N MET A 124 -11.86 -9.92 3.73
CA MET A 124 -11.89 -8.48 3.38
C MET A 124 -10.51 -7.82 3.51
N VAL A 125 -9.70 -8.27 4.47
CA VAL A 125 -8.38 -7.69 4.77
C VAL A 125 -7.35 -8.78 5.00
N TYR A 126 -6.18 -8.62 4.39
CA TYR A 126 -4.98 -9.38 4.69
C TYR A 126 -3.85 -8.40 5.01
N THR A 127 -3.32 -8.48 6.20
CA THR A 127 -2.15 -7.68 6.62
C THR A 127 -0.91 -8.56 6.67
N ILE A 128 0.11 -8.19 5.94
CA ILE A 128 1.37 -8.92 5.84
C ILE A 128 2.48 -8.08 6.46
N LYS A 129 3.21 -8.67 7.39
CA LYS A 129 4.45 -8.16 7.98
C LYS A 129 5.51 -9.25 7.98
N ASN A 130 6.76 -8.86 8.06
CA ASN A 130 7.87 -9.80 8.29
C ASN A 130 7.85 -10.28 9.73
N GLY A 131 8.39 -11.47 9.97
CA GLY A 131 8.46 -12.08 11.30
C GLY A 131 9.52 -13.17 11.37
N CYS A 132 9.87 -13.58 12.59
CA CYS A 132 10.78 -14.66 12.86
C CYS A 132 10.03 -16.00 12.88
N ILE A 133 10.44 -16.96 12.07
CA ILE A 133 9.78 -18.28 11.97
C ILE A 133 10.03 -19.07 13.28
N GLU A 134 11.24 -19.00 13.83
CA GLU A 134 11.65 -19.75 15.02
C GLU A 134 11.05 -19.19 16.31
N VAL A 135 10.71 -17.88 16.30
CA VAL A 135 10.14 -17.17 17.46
C VAL A 135 9.02 -16.26 16.95
N PRO A 136 7.81 -16.80 16.68
CA PRO A 136 6.71 -16.04 16.07
C PRO A 136 6.24 -14.82 16.86
N GLU A 137 6.45 -14.82 18.18
CA GLU A 137 6.13 -13.72 19.09
C GLU A 137 7.20 -12.60 19.13
N LEU A 138 8.32 -12.77 18.42
CA LEU A 138 9.33 -11.72 18.28
C LEU A 138 8.77 -10.58 17.42
N GLU A 139 8.72 -9.39 18.00
CA GLU A 139 8.39 -8.18 17.26
C GLU A 139 9.55 -7.80 16.34
N TYR A 140 9.40 -8.08 15.03
CA TYR A 140 10.37 -7.72 14.01
C TYR A 140 9.88 -6.44 13.32
N GLU A 141 10.29 -5.28 13.84
CA GLU A 141 9.83 -3.97 13.40
C GLU A 141 10.79 -3.38 12.35
N ASP A 142 10.67 -3.84 11.10
CA ASP A 142 11.43 -3.32 9.96
C ASP A 142 10.75 -2.15 9.24
N GLY A 143 9.55 -1.78 9.67
CA GLY A 143 8.77 -0.69 9.08
C GLY A 143 8.07 -1.02 7.76
N ALA A 144 8.20 -2.25 7.24
CA ALA A 144 7.54 -2.68 6.02
C ALA A 144 6.21 -3.38 6.31
N GLN A 145 5.13 -2.90 5.73
CA GLN A 145 3.80 -3.50 5.85
C GLN A 145 3.08 -3.52 4.51
N THR A 146 2.38 -4.61 4.24
CA THR A 146 1.48 -4.69 3.07
C THR A 146 0.07 -5.01 3.54
N ILE A 147 -0.92 -4.32 2.98
CA ILE A 147 -2.33 -4.56 3.24
C ILE A 147 -3.01 -4.88 1.91
N PHE A 148 -3.68 -6.03 1.84
CA PHE A 148 -4.56 -6.35 0.72
C PHE A 148 -6.00 -6.18 1.19
N LEU A 149 -6.77 -5.42 0.43
CA LEU A 149 -8.19 -5.16 0.64
C LEU A 149 -8.96 -5.79 -0.52
N TYR A 150 -9.73 -6.83 -0.22
CA TYR A 150 -10.60 -7.46 -1.21
C TYR A 150 -12.01 -6.89 -1.09
N THR A 151 -12.44 -6.10 -2.10
CA THR A 151 -13.71 -5.36 -2.06
C THR A 151 -14.94 -6.28 -1.93
N ARG A 152 -14.87 -7.50 -2.47
CA ARG A 152 -15.95 -8.51 -2.42
C ARG A 152 -15.76 -9.56 -1.33
N GLY A 153 -14.77 -9.41 -0.46
CA GLY A 153 -14.51 -10.31 0.64
C GLY A 153 -15.71 -10.38 1.61
N ARG A 154 -15.89 -11.54 2.24
CA ARG A 154 -16.99 -11.78 3.21
C ARG A 154 -16.48 -12.25 4.55
N GLU A 155 -15.23 -12.67 4.62
CA GLU A 155 -14.61 -13.19 5.84
C GLU A 155 -13.85 -12.09 6.60
N GLY A 156 -13.80 -12.23 7.92
CA GLY A 156 -13.20 -11.24 8.80
C GLY A 156 -14.23 -10.24 9.31
N ASN A 157 -13.81 -9.43 10.25
CA ASN A 157 -14.67 -8.41 10.86
C ASN A 157 -13.90 -7.08 11.05
N PRO A 158 -13.49 -6.43 9.94
CA PRO A 158 -12.90 -5.11 10.05
C PRO A 158 -13.94 -4.10 10.58
N PRO A 159 -13.50 -2.94 11.06
CA PRO A 159 -14.41 -1.86 11.48
C PRO A 159 -15.41 -1.47 10.40
N GLU A 160 -16.54 -0.95 10.84
CA GLU A 160 -17.68 -0.68 9.95
C GLU A 160 -17.36 0.35 8.87
N GLU A 161 -16.54 1.35 9.19
CA GLU A 161 -16.10 2.38 8.25
C GLU A 161 -15.32 1.76 7.08
N LEU A 162 -14.45 0.77 7.37
CA LEU A 162 -13.71 0.07 6.33
C LEU A 162 -14.64 -0.82 5.50
N LYS A 163 -15.61 -1.51 6.10
CA LYS A 163 -16.60 -2.31 5.36
C LYS A 163 -17.39 -1.44 4.37
N GLN A 164 -17.85 -0.27 4.83
CA GLN A 164 -18.59 0.67 3.99
C GLN A 164 -17.72 1.20 2.85
N LEU A 165 -16.45 1.52 3.14
CA LEU A 165 -15.48 1.94 2.11
C LEU A 165 -15.28 0.86 1.06
N LEU A 166 -15.06 -0.40 1.47
CA LEU A 166 -14.87 -1.52 0.54
C LEU A 166 -16.13 -1.76 -0.32
N HIS A 167 -17.30 -1.72 0.29
CA HIS A 167 -18.57 -1.85 -0.44
C HIS A 167 -18.78 -0.71 -1.47
N TYR A 168 -18.36 0.50 -1.13
CA TYR A 168 -18.43 1.63 -2.05
C TYR A 168 -17.45 1.48 -3.24
N MET A 169 -16.37 0.74 -3.06
CA MET A 169 -15.34 0.47 -4.08
C MET A 169 -15.61 -0.81 -4.91
N GLU A 170 -16.64 -1.59 -4.60
CA GLU A 170 -17.02 -2.86 -5.27
C GLU A 170 -17.53 -2.65 -6.78
#